data_2914ae4d33842763335dd0f59803dcc5
#
_entry.id   2914ae4d33842763335dd0f59803dcc5
#
_cell.length_a   1.000
_cell.length_b   1.000
_cell.length_c   1.000
_cell.angle_alpha   90.00
_cell.angle_beta   90.00
_cell.angle_gamma   90.00
#
_symmetry.space_group_name_H-M   'P 1'
#
loop_
_entity.id
_entity.type
_entity.pdbx_description
1 polymer ?
#
loop_
_entity_poly.entity_id
_entity_poly.type
_entity_poly.pdbx_seq_one_letter_code
_entity_poly.pdbx_strand_id
1 'polypeptide(L)'
;MLRWFHALMPKEERFFDLFARHSQAVLAGAQALRAMLEGGAAVERNYQIVMDREHDADDVTREVLIAVRRTFITPFDRGNIRDLITSMDNSIDQMQKTAKGVILFDVTEFTPQMKEMADAIVKCAQLVQQAVPLLNSISSEAVHLSDLTAQISALEGRADELHDIGLRELYHAKSKSDPMGFFVGNEVYDHLEKVVDRFDDVANVMHGIVIEHV
;
A
#
# COMPACT_ATOMS: atom_id res chain seq x y z
N MET A 1 14.15 22.84 14.48
CA MET A 1 15.41 22.29 15.03
C MET A 1 15.81 20.92 14.45
N LEU A 2 14.93 20.15 13.78
CA LEU A 2 15.27 18.85 13.18
C LEU A 2 16.13 18.91 11.90
N ARG A 3 16.08 19.98 11.11
CA ARG A 3 16.80 20.08 9.82
C ARG A 3 18.34 20.00 9.92
N TRP A 4 18.91 20.30 11.06
CA TRP A 4 20.37 20.26 11.30
C TRP A 4 20.85 18.83 11.57
N PHE A 5 20.05 18.00 12.25
CA PHE A 5 20.36 16.59 12.50
C PHE A 5 20.43 15.78 11.19
N HIS A 6 19.54 16.02 10.23
CA HIS A 6 19.56 15.35 8.91
C HIS A 6 20.83 15.64 8.07
N ALA A 7 21.53 16.73 8.36
CA ALA A 7 22.78 17.06 7.66
C ALA A 7 24.00 16.30 8.21
N LEU A 8 23.88 15.69 9.39
CA LEU A 8 24.94 14.94 10.10
C LEU A 8 24.75 13.42 10.04
N MET A 9 23.57 12.92 9.60
CA MET A 9 23.36 11.48 9.44
C MET A 9 24.26 10.93 8.31
N PRO A 10 24.84 9.72 8.47
CA PRO A 10 25.43 9.00 7.35
C PRO A 10 24.45 8.96 6.17
N LYS A 11 24.95 9.15 4.97
CA LYS A 11 24.09 9.29 3.78
C LYS A 11 23.22 8.05 3.52
N GLU A 12 23.63 6.91 4.02
CA GLU A 12 22.93 5.63 3.92
C GLU A 12 21.69 5.59 4.86
N GLU A 13 21.83 6.04 6.12
CA GLU A 13 20.73 6.09 7.10
C GLU A 13 19.55 6.97 6.64
N ARG A 14 19.83 7.99 5.82
CA ARG A 14 18.80 8.86 5.27
C ARG A 14 17.79 8.11 4.38
N PHE A 15 18.20 7.08 3.64
CA PHE A 15 17.28 6.32 2.79
C PHE A 15 16.30 5.53 3.63
N PHE A 16 16.77 4.90 4.72
CA PHE A 16 15.90 4.13 5.61
C PHE A 16 14.91 5.02 6.37
N ASP A 17 15.32 6.24 6.75
CA ASP A 17 14.41 7.25 7.33
C ASP A 17 13.29 7.65 6.33
N LEU A 18 13.66 7.86 5.05
CA LEU A 18 12.69 8.18 4.00
C LEU A 18 11.73 6.99 3.76
N PHE A 19 12.23 5.78 3.64
CA PHE A 19 11.37 4.59 3.51
C PHE A 19 10.44 4.41 4.71
N ALA A 20 10.93 4.63 5.93
CA ALA A 20 10.10 4.58 7.13
C ALA A 20 8.99 5.64 7.12
N ARG A 21 9.30 6.87 6.72
CA ARG A 21 8.30 7.94 6.57
C ARG A 21 7.25 7.58 5.51
N HIS A 22 7.68 7.04 4.37
CA HIS A 22 6.77 6.61 3.31
C HIS A 22 5.85 5.50 3.81
N SER A 23 6.38 4.45 4.43
CA SER A 23 5.58 3.34 4.96
C SER A 23 4.58 3.78 6.04
N GLN A 24 4.89 4.83 6.82
CA GLN A 24 3.95 5.44 7.76
C GLN A 24 2.78 6.12 7.04
N ALA A 25 3.04 6.86 5.94
CA ALA A 25 1.99 7.47 5.14
C ALA A 25 1.10 6.40 4.49
N VAL A 26 1.70 5.33 3.93
CA VAL A 26 0.99 4.18 3.36
C VAL A 26 0.08 3.52 4.39
N LEU A 27 0.58 3.24 5.60
CA LEU A 27 -0.24 2.64 6.65
C LEU A 27 -1.40 3.55 7.08
N ALA A 28 -1.15 4.84 7.23
CA ALA A 28 -2.20 5.79 7.57
C ALA A 28 -3.26 5.92 6.46
N GLY A 29 -2.85 5.86 5.19
CA GLY A 29 -3.74 5.79 4.03
C GLY A 29 -4.59 4.52 4.02
N ALA A 30 -4.00 3.36 4.30
CA ALA A 30 -4.70 2.08 4.40
C ALA A 30 -5.75 2.08 5.52
N GLN A 31 -5.39 2.61 6.69
CA GLN A 31 -6.32 2.74 7.81
C GLN A 31 -7.49 3.69 7.48
N ALA A 32 -7.24 4.78 6.77
CA ALA A 32 -8.26 5.70 6.33
C ALA A 32 -9.18 5.07 5.28
N LEU A 33 -8.64 4.34 4.30
CA LEU A 33 -9.42 3.59 3.32
C LEU A 33 -10.31 2.55 4.01
N ARG A 34 -9.77 1.79 4.96
CA ARG A 34 -10.56 0.84 5.75
C ARG A 34 -11.69 1.53 6.53
N ALA A 35 -11.39 2.65 7.18
CA ALA A 35 -12.39 3.43 7.92
C ALA A 35 -13.46 4.05 6.99
N MET A 36 -13.10 4.40 5.75
CA MET A 36 -14.04 4.84 4.72
C MET A 36 -15.11 3.79 4.43
N LEU A 37 -14.75 2.51 4.44
CA LEU A 37 -15.66 1.39 4.18
C LEU A 37 -16.63 1.09 5.34
N GLU A 38 -16.59 1.82 6.45
CA GLU A 38 -17.68 1.81 7.43
C GLU A 38 -18.97 2.41 6.86
N GLY A 39 -18.85 3.24 5.82
CA GLY A 39 -19.98 3.78 5.09
C GLY A 39 -20.57 5.05 5.70
N GLY A 40 -21.63 5.55 5.07
CA GLY A 40 -22.33 6.76 5.51
C GLY A 40 -21.38 7.97 5.63
N ALA A 41 -21.45 8.69 6.75
CA ALA A 41 -20.63 9.88 6.99
C ALA A 41 -19.11 9.61 7.12
N ALA A 42 -18.71 8.33 7.26
CA ALA A 42 -17.31 7.97 7.30
C ALA A 42 -16.63 8.08 5.91
N VAL A 43 -17.42 7.95 4.83
CA VAL A 43 -16.91 7.99 3.45
C VAL A 43 -16.18 9.32 3.19
N GLU A 44 -16.88 10.44 3.27
CA GLU A 44 -16.33 11.76 2.94
C GLU A 44 -15.18 12.16 3.88
N ARG A 45 -15.34 11.91 5.19
CA ARG A 45 -14.30 12.24 6.18
C ARG A 45 -12.99 11.51 5.93
N ASN A 46 -13.04 10.20 5.62
CA ASN A 46 -11.84 9.41 5.43
C ASN A 46 -11.27 9.55 4.02
N TYR A 47 -12.09 9.90 3.02
CA TYR A 47 -11.61 10.27 1.70
C TYR A 47 -10.51 11.34 1.76
N GLN A 48 -10.75 12.44 2.47
CA GLN A 48 -9.77 13.52 2.60
C GLN A 48 -8.47 13.03 3.24
N ILE A 49 -8.56 12.12 4.24
CA ILE A 49 -7.37 11.55 4.87
C ILE A 49 -6.57 10.69 3.87
N VAL A 50 -7.23 9.88 3.04
CA VAL A 50 -6.53 9.10 1.99
C VAL A 50 -5.79 10.04 1.03
N MET A 51 -6.46 11.12 0.58
CA MET A 51 -5.85 12.10 -0.32
C MET A 51 -4.62 12.77 0.29
N ASP A 52 -4.71 13.19 1.57
CA ASP A 52 -3.60 13.82 2.28
C ASP A 52 -2.42 12.85 2.47
N ARG A 53 -2.69 11.58 2.76
CA ARG A 53 -1.63 10.56 2.96
C ARG A 53 -0.92 10.19 1.67
N GLU A 54 -1.64 10.13 0.55
CA GLU A 54 -1.01 9.95 -0.76
C GLU A 54 -0.09 11.13 -1.09
N HIS A 55 -0.54 12.34 -0.85
CA HIS A 55 0.28 13.54 -1.08
C HIS A 55 1.56 13.53 -0.24
N ASP A 56 1.47 13.13 1.04
CA ASP A 56 2.63 12.97 1.92
C ASP A 56 3.60 11.91 1.39
N ALA A 57 3.08 10.77 0.85
CA ALA A 57 3.89 9.69 0.29
C ALA A 57 4.60 10.13 -1.00
N ASP A 58 3.88 10.81 -1.94
CA ASP A 58 4.44 11.34 -3.19
C ASP A 58 5.58 12.33 -2.93
N ASP A 59 5.47 13.19 -1.92
CA ASP A 59 6.54 14.10 -1.51
C ASP A 59 7.79 13.33 -1.04
N VAL A 60 7.62 12.24 -0.26
CA VAL A 60 8.73 11.39 0.18
C VAL A 60 9.33 10.63 -0.98
N THR A 61 8.53 10.08 -1.89
CA THR A 61 8.99 9.41 -3.12
C THR A 61 9.89 10.34 -3.94
N ARG A 62 9.48 11.57 -4.12
CA ARG A 62 10.28 12.60 -4.80
C ARG A 62 11.60 12.87 -4.07
N GLU A 63 11.59 12.92 -2.73
CA GLU A 63 12.82 13.07 -1.92
C GLU A 63 13.78 11.90 -2.13
N VAL A 64 13.29 10.65 -2.15
CA VAL A 64 14.10 9.44 -2.40
C VAL A 64 14.73 9.48 -3.80
N LEU A 65 13.94 9.76 -4.83
CA LEU A 65 14.42 9.80 -6.21
C LEU A 65 15.49 10.90 -6.44
N ILE A 66 15.35 12.04 -5.75
CA ILE A 66 16.39 13.09 -5.74
C ILE A 66 17.65 12.61 -4.99
N ALA A 67 17.47 11.94 -3.85
CA ALA A 67 18.59 11.42 -3.05
C ALA A 67 19.40 10.39 -3.83
N VAL A 68 18.75 9.45 -4.54
CA VAL A 68 19.41 8.46 -5.41
C VAL A 68 20.32 9.13 -6.46
N ARG A 69 19.85 10.22 -7.06
CA ARG A 69 20.64 10.96 -8.08
C ARG A 69 21.83 11.71 -7.50
N ARG A 70 21.74 12.18 -6.25
CA ARG A 70 22.73 13.08 -5.63
C ARG A 70 23.73 12.37 -4.72
N THR A 71 23.44 11.14 -4.30
CA THR A 71 24.26 10.39 -3.36
C THR A 71 25.24 9.50 -4.14
N PHE A 72 26.53 9.54 -3.78
CA PHE A 72 27.57 8.75 -4.44
C PHE A 72 27.56 7.29 -3.97
N ILE A 73 27.33 7.05 -2.68
CA ILE A 73 27.21 5.71 -2.06
C ILE A 73 25.76 5.53 -1.60
N THR A 74 25.13 4.43 -2.00
CA THR A 74 23.77 4.04 -1.60
C THR A 74 23.81 2.75 -0.79
N PRO A 75 22.83 2.47 0.11
CA PRO A 75 22.86 1.30 0.97
C PRO A 75 22.76 -0.03 0.21
N PHE A 76 22.12 -0.03 -0.94
CA PHE A 76 22.05 -1.14 -1.90
C PHE A 76 21.88 -0.59 -3.31
N ASP A 77 21.65 -1.43 -4.31
CA ASP A 77 21.59 -1.00 -5.71
C ASP A 77 20.56 0.12 -5.93
N ARG A 78 20.91 1.09 -6.78
CA ARG A 78 20.07 2.26 -7.06
C ARG A 78 18.77 1.89 -7.80
N GLY A 79 18.82 0.83 -8.61
CA GLY A 79 17.66 0.27 -9.26
C GLY A 79 16.67 -0.24 -8.21
N ASN A 80 17.16 -1.03 -7.27
CA ASN A 80 16.36 -1.58 -6.18
C ASN A 80 15.74 -0.50 -5.28
N ILE A 81 16.51 0.56 -4.95
CA ILE A 81 15.96 1.71 -4.20
C ILE A 81 14.81 2.37 -4.95
N ARG A 82 14.99 2.60 -6.26
CA ARG A 82 13.96 3.20 -7.10
C ARG A 82 12.74 2.29 -7.22
N ASP A 83 12.96 1.00 -7.46
CA ASP A 83 11.89 0.05 -7.69
C ASP A 83 11.09 -0.17 -6.40
N LEU A 84 11.75 -0.21 -5.23
CA LEU A 84 11.10 -0.29 -3.93
C LEU A 84 10.22 0.93 -3.66
N ILE A 85 10.77 2.14 -3.78
CA ILE A 85 9.96 3.34 -3.49
C ILE A 85 8.80 3.49 -4.47
N THR A 86 9.01 3.13 -5.75
CA THR A 86 7.95 3.20 -6.77
C THR A 86 6.85 2.17 -6.51
N SER A 87 7.17 0.94 -6.10
CA SER A 87 6.15 -0.05 -5.76
C SER A 87 5.37 0.33 -4.49
N MET A 88 6.06 0.87 -3.48
CA MET A 88 5.40 1.40 -2.27
C MET A 88 4.45 2.56 -2.61
N ASP A 89 4.85 3.46 -3.50
CA ASP A 89 4.06 4.60 -3.97
C ASP A 89 2.82 4.14 -4.75
N ASN A 90 2.99 3.17 -5.67
CA ASN A 90 1.89 2.56 -6.40
C ASN A 90 0.79 1.98 -5.50
N SER A 91 1.13 1.50 -4.30
CA SER A 91 0.15 0.96 -3.35
C SER A 91 -0.78 2.04 -2.81
N ILE A 92 -0.25 3.19 -2.42
CA ILE A 92 -1.08 4.30 -1.92
C ILE A 92 -1.79 5.05 -3.05
N ASP A 93 -1.18 5.15 -4.23
CA ASP A 93 -1.81 5.64 -5.46
C ASP A 93 -3.08 4.84 -5.79
N GLN A 94 -3.01 3.52 -5.65
CA GLN A 94 -4.17 2.66 -5.88
C GLN A 94 -5.24 2.83 -4.81
N MET A 95 -4.87 3.06 -3.54
CA MET A 95 -5.82 3.43 -2.48
C MET A 95 -6.53 4.75 -2.81
N GLN A 96 -5.80 5.75 -3.31
CA GLN A 96 -6.36 7.02 -3.75
C GLN A 96 -7.38 6.80 -4.89
N LYS A 97 -7.03 5.97 -5.90
CA LYS A 97 -7.95 5.66 -7.01
C LYS A 97 -9.21 4.96 -6.51
N THR A 98 -9.07 4.02 -5.57
CA THR A 98 -10.20 3.35 -4.93
C THR A 98 -11.10 4.35 -4.21
N ALA A 99 -10.54 5.22 -3.38
CA ALA A 99 -11.29 6.25 -2.67
C ALA A 99 -12.00 7.24 -3.61
N LYS A 100 -11.34 7.65 -4.72
CA LYS A 100 -11.94 8.48 -5.76
C LYS A 100 -13.12 7.78 -6.46
N GLY A 101 -13.01 6.47 -6.73
CA GLY A 101 -14.08 5.67 -7.32
C GLY A 101 -15.30 5.61 -6.40
N VAL A 102 -15.09 5.39 -5.11
CA VAL A 102 -16.16 5.37 -4.09
C VAL A 102 -16.93 6.71 -4.07
N ILE A 103 -16.21 7.83 -4.10
CA ILE A 103 -16.84 9.17 -4.15
C ILE A 103 -17.53 9.40 -5.50
N LEU A 104 -16.89 9.06 -6.61
CA LEU A 104 -17.42 9.27 -7.96
C LEU A 104 -18.78 8.60 -8.17
N PHE A 105 -18.98 7.42 -7.59
CA PHE A 105 -20.19 6.64 -7.72
C PHE A 105 -21.15 6.75 -6.52
N ASP A 106 -20.91 7.70 -5.61
CA ASP A 106 -21.70 7.92 -4.40
C ASP A 106 -21.92 6.64 -3.56
N VAL A 107 -20.90 5.77 -3.48
CA VAL A 107 -21.00 4.52 -2.72
C VAL A 107 -20.95 4.80 -1.23
N THR A 108 -22.00 4.40 -0.52
CA THR A 108 -22.13 4.64 0.94
C THR A 108 -22.32 3.36 1.75
N GLU A 109 -22.47 2.22 1.08
CA GLU A 109 -22.65 0.91 1.71
C GLU A 109 -21.64 -0.09 1.13
N PHE A 110 -21.03 -0.88 1.99
CA PHE A 110 -19.99 -1.85 1.62
C PHE A 110 -20.32 -3.22 2.19
N THR A 111 -20.06 -4.25 1.38
CA THR A 111 -20.27 -5.64 1.77
C THR A 111 -19.27 -6.09 2.84
N PRO A 112 -19.57 -7.17 3.59
CA PRO A 112 -18.59 -7.75 4.52
C PRO A 112 -17.28 -8.13 3.83
N GLN A 113 -17.32 -8.68 2.60
CA GLN A 113 -16.13 -9.05 1.84
C GLN A 113 -15.27 -7.85 1.49
N MET A 114 -15.87 -6.73 1.05
CA MET A 114 -15.13 -5.48 0.80
C MET A 114 -14.39 -4.99 2.06
N LYS A 115 -15.03 -5.09 3.23
CA LYS A 115 -14.41 -4.71 4.51
C LYS A 115 -13.26 -5.65 4.88
N GLU A 116 -13.43 -6.96 4.67
CA GLU A 116 -12.39 -7.96 4.90
C GLU A 116 -11.18 -7.75 3.99
N MET A 117 -11.40 -7.41 2.70
CA MET A 117 -10.32 -7.02 1.78
C MET A 117 -9.59 -5.76 2.28
N ALA A 118 -10.31 -4.75 2.78
CA ALA A 118 -9.69 -3.57 3.36
C ALA A 118 -8.94 -3.86 4.68
N ASP A 119 -9.37 -4.84 5.47
CA ASP A 119 -8.60 -5.32 6.62
C ASP A 119 -7.29 -6.00 6.17
N ALA A 120 -7.31 -6.75 5.06
CA ALA A 120 -6.10 -7.30 4.44
C ALA A 120 -5.14 -6.18 3.95
N ILE A 121 -5.66 -5.12 3.32
CA ILE A 121 -4.88 -3.94 2.92
C ILE A 121 -4.14 -3.32 4.12
N VAL A 122 -4.84 -3.11 5.24
CA VAL A 122 -4.21 -2.58 6.47
C VAL A 122 -3.12 -3.52 6.97
N LYS A 123 -3.37 -4.83 6.93
CA LYS A 123 -2.39 -5.83 7.37
C LYS A 123 -1.14 -5.85 6.47
N CYS A 124 -1.30 -5.77 5.14
CA CYS A 124 -0.18 -5.65 4.20
C CYS A 124 0.65 -4.39 4.50
N ALA A 125 0.00 -3.23 4.70
CA ALA A 125 0.69 -1.99 5.05
C ALA A 125 1.48 -2.10 6.37
N GLN A 126 0.95 -2.80 7.38
CA GLN A 126 1.66 -3.09 8.64
C GLN A 126 2.89 -3.98 8.42
N LEU A 127 2.79 -5.00 7.56
CA LEU A 127 3.90 -5.89 7.25
C LEU A 127 5.01 -5.15 6.49
N VAL A 128 4.65 -4.31 5.52
CA VAL A 128 5.62 -3.42 4.84
C VAL A 128 6.31 -2.49 5.84
N GLN A 129 5.55 -1.86 6.76
CA GLN A 129 6.13 -1.01 7.79
C GLN A 129 7.08 -1.75 8.72
N GLN A 130 6.84 -3.04 8.99
CA GLN A 130 7.75 -3.89 9.78
C GLN A 130 8.99 -4.30 8.97
N ALA A 131 8.85 -4.57 7.68
CA ALA A 131 9.94 -5.01 6.82
C ALA A 131 10.95 -3.90 6.50
N VAL A 132 10.47 -2.67 6.30
CA VAL A 132 11.31 -1.52 5.90
C VAL A 132 12.53 -1.30 6.79
N PRO A 133 12.45 -1.27 8.13
CA PRO A 133 13.63 -1.10 8.98
C PRO A 133 14.66 -2.24 8.86
N LEU A 134 14.20 -3.46 8.56
CA LEU A 134 15.06 -4.64 8.44
C LEU A 134 15.97 -4.60 7.22
N LEU A 135 15.62 -3.80 6.22
CA LEU A 135 16.45 -3.57 5.03
C LEU A 135 17.81 -2.92 5.35
N ASN A 136 17.96 -2.34 6.54
CA ASN A 136 19.25 -1.83 7.00
C ASN A 136 20.25 -2.96 7.37
N SER A 137 19.78 -4.18 7.55
CA SER A 137 20.58 -5.33 8.01
C SER A 137 20.18 -6.61 7.25
N ILE A 138 20.05 -6.54 5.92
CA ILE A 138 19.47 -7.57 5.07
C ILE A 138 20.05 -8.96 5.36
N SER A 139 21.39 -9.10 5.37
CA SER A 139 22.03 -10.41 5.55
C SER A 139 21.69 -11.10 6.88
N SER A 140 21.47 -10.35 7.95
CA SER A 140 21.06 -10.92 9.26
C SER A 140 19.56 -11.10 9.39
N GLU A 141 18.76 -10.32 8.65
CA GLU A 141 17.31 -10.30 8.73
C GLU A 141 16.62 -11.00 7.53
N ALA A 142 17.39 -11.65 6.66
CA ALA A 142 16.89 -12.26 5.43
C ALA A 142 15.72 -13.24 5.65
N VAL A 143 15.80 -14.09 6.67
CA VAL A 143 14.74 -15.05 7.02
C VAL A 143 13.48 -14.32 7.47
N HIS A 144 13.62 -13.30 8.30
CA HIS A 144 12.50 -12.50 8.78
C HIS A 144 11.85 -11.69 7.66
N LEU A 145 12.65 -11.06 6.79
CA LEU A 145 12.16 -10.36 5.60
C LEU A 145 11.38 -11.31 4.67
N SER A 146 11.92 -12.52 4.41
CA SER A 146 11.25 -13.52 3.60
C SER A 146 9.92 -13.99 4.21
N ASP A 147 9.84 -14.10 5.54
CA ASP A 147 8.60 -14.46 6.22
C ASP A 147 7.54 -13.34 6.12
N LEU A 148 7.94 -12.07 6.28
CA LEU A 148 7.04 -10.93 6.14
C LEU A 148 6.50 -10.80 4.71
N THR A 149 7.35 -10.97 3.69
CA THR A 149 6.92 -10.94 2.29
C THR A 149 5.98 -12.09 1.94
N ALA A 150 6.26 -13.31 2.43
CA ALA A 150 5.37 -14.45 2.24
C ALA A 150 3.98 -14.25 2.89
N GLN A 151 3.92 -13.56 4.04
CA GLN A 151 2.65 -13.20 4.66
C GLN A 151 1.84 -12.22 3.80
N ILE A 152 2.49 -11.27 3.09
CA ILE A 152 1.81 -10.35 2.17
C ILE A 152 1.20 -11.13 1.01
N SER A 153 1.97 -12.03 0.37
CA SER A 153 1.45 -12.87 -0.74
C SER A 153 0.30 -13.79 -0.29
N ALA A 154 0.33 -14.27 0.96
CA ALA A 154 -0.80 -15.04 1.49
C ALA A 154 -2.07 -14.19 1.70
N LEU A 155 -1.92 -12.89 2.02
CA LEU A 155 -3.04 -11.96 2.12
C LEU A 155 -3.62 -11.59 0.75
N GLU A 156 -2.77 -11.51 -0.28
CA GLU A 156 -3.20 -11.33 -1.66
C GLU A 156 -4.08 -12.50 -2.12
N GLY A 157 -3.61 -13.76 -2.00
CA GLY A 157 -4.43 -14.91 -2.35
C GLY A 157 -5.76 -14.99 -1.56
N ARG A 158 -5.79 -14.50 -0.31
CA ARG A 158 -7.05 -14.39 0.44
C ARG A 158 -7.95 -13.28 -0.10
N ALA A 159 -7.40 -12.16 -0.54
CA ALA A 159 -8.18 -11.07 -1.13
C ALA A 159 -8.79 -11.48 -2.47
N ASP A 160 -8.09 -12.26 -3.30
CA ASP A 160 -8.61 -12.87 -4.53
C ASP A 160 -9.82 -13.76 -4.27
N GLU A 161 -9.73 -14.63 -3.26
CA GLU A 161 -10.87 -15.46 -2.86
C GLU A 161 -12.09 -14.63 -2.45
N LEU A 162 -11.86 -13.55 -1.67
CA LEU A 162 -12.93 -12.63 -1.22
C LEU A 162 -13.54 -11.86 -2.39
N HIS A 163 -12.72 -11.44 -3.35
CA HIS A 163 -13.15 -10.80 -4.58
C HIS A 163 -14.10 -11.72 -5.37
N ASP A 164 -13.68 -12.95 -5.66
CA ASP A 164 -14.48 -13.93 -6.41
C ASP A 164 -15.81 -14.25 -5.71
N ILE A 165 -15.80 -14.46 -4.39
CA ILE A 165 -17.00 -14.71 -3.59
C ILE A 165 -17.93 -13.49 -3.66
N GLY A 166 -17.38 -12.30 -3.41
CA GLY A 166 -18.14 -11.06 -3.39
C GLY A 166 -18.77 -10.72 -4.74
N LEU A 167 -18.03 -10.89 -5.84
CA LEU A 167 -18.55 -10.69 -7.19
C LEU A 167 -19.67 -11.66 -7.53
N ARG A 168 -19.53 -12.91 -7.15
CA ARG A 168 -20.57 -13.93 -7.35
C ARG A 168 -21.88 -13.59 -6.63
N GLU A 169 -21.76 -13.20 -5.35
CA GLU A 169 -22.92 -12.78 -4.56
C GLU A 169 -23.57 -11.52 -5.12
N LEU A 170 -22.77 -10.52 -5.50
CA LEU A 170 -23.22 -9.28 -6.11
C LEU A 170 -23.94 -9.53 -7.45
N TYR A 171 -23.41 -10.43 -8.28
CA TYR A 171 -24.02 -10.81 -9.55
C TYR A 171 -25.42 -11.42 -9.33
N HIS A 172 -25.56 -12.35 -8.39
CA HIS A 172 -26.84 -12.98 -8.09
C HIS A 172 -27.85 -12.00 -7.50
N ALA A 173 -27.38 -11.05 -6.67
CA ALA A 173 -28.25 -10.08 -6.03
C ALA A 173 -28.72 -8.97 -6.99
N LYS A 174 -27.83 -8.46 -7.87
CA LYS A 174 -28.08 -7.20 -8.59
C LYS A 174 -28.14 -7.30 -10.10
N SER A 175 -27.53 -8.28 -10.75
CA SER A 175 -27.36 -8.30 -12.22
C SER A 175 -28.63 -8.09 -13.03
N LYS A 176 -29.78 -8.55 -12.53
CA LYS A 176 -31.10 -8.42 -13.23
C LYS A 176 -31.94 -7.26 -12.72
N SER A 177 -31.85 -6.92 -11.44
CA SER A 177 -32.71 -5.93 -10.79
C SER A 177 -32.08 -4.53 -10.76
N ASP A 178 -30.74 -4.46 -10.68
CA ASP A 178 -29.95 -3.22 -10.59
C ASP A 178 -28.60 -3.40 -11.28
N PRO A 179 -28.57 -3.45 -12.65
CA PRO A 179 -27.33 -3.67 -13.39
C PRO A 179 -26.26 -2.58 -13.14
N MET A 180 -26.67 -1.34 -12.87
CA MET A 180 -25.75 -0.25 -12.57
C MET A 180 -25.13 -0.46 -11.18
N GLY A 181 -25.92 -0.85 -10.19
CA GLY A 181 -25.40 -1.20 -8.87
C GLY A 181 -24.50 -2.43 -8.86
N PHE A 182 -24.71 -3.37 -9.82
CA PHE A 182 -23.74 -4.45 -10.06
C PHE A 182 -22.42 -3.88 -10.61
N PHE A 183 -22.49 -3.05 -11.66
CA PHE A 183 -21.30 -2.43 -12.27
C PHE A 183 -20.47 -1.64 -11.24
N VAL A 184 -21.13 -0.76 -10.48
CA VAL A 184 -20.45 0.05 -9.45
C VAL A 184 -19.83 -0.84 -8.36
N GLY A 185 -20.54 -1.86 -7.89
CA GLY A 185 -19.99 -2.76 -6.88
C GLY A 185 -18.81 -3.59 -7.39
N ASN A 186 -18.85 -4.02 -8.68
CA ASN A 186 -17.72 -4.67 -9.33
C ASN A 186 -16.48 -3.76 -9.36
N GLU A 187 -16.63 -2.50 -9.78
CA GLU A 187 -15.53 -1.54 -9.77
C GLU A 187 -14.90 -1.37 -8.38
N VAL A 188 -15.71 -1.36 -7.31
CA VAL A 188 -15.18 -1.27 -5.95
C VAL A 188 -14.40 -2.52 -5.57
N TYR A 189 -14.90 -3.72 -5.90
CA TYR A 189 -14.18 -4.97 -5.66
C TYR A 189 -12.84 -5.01 -6.40
N ASP A 190 -12.85 -4.71 -7.72
CA ASP A 190 -11.67 -4.68 -8.57
C ASP A 190 -10.63 -3.67 -8.04
N HIS A 191 -11.08 -2.52 -7.56
CA HIS A 191 -10.19 -1.52 -7.00
C HIS A 191 -9.56 -1.96 -5.68
N LEU A 192 -10.30 -2.66 -4.81
CA LEU A 192 -9.78 -3.17 -3.53
C LEU A 192 -8.77 -4.31 -3.75
N GLU A 193 -9.06 -5.23 -4.66
CA GLU A 193 -8.15 -6.31 -5.06
C GLU A 193 -6.83 -5.71 -5.58
N LYS A 194 -6.89 -4.76 -6.53
CA LYS A 194 -5.70 -4.06 -7.05
C LYS A 194 -4.85 -3.36 -5.97
N VAL A 195 -5.41 -2.94 -4.86
CA VAL A 195 -4.60 -2.39 -3.75
C VAL A 195 -3.77 -3.50 -3.12
N VAL A 196 -4.34 -4.70 -2.91
CA VAL A 196 -3.60 -5.82 -2.32
C VAL A 196 -2.53 -6.32 -3.27
N ASP A 197 -2.81 -6.40 -4.58
CA ASP A 197 -1.83 -6.68 -5.65
C ASP A 197 -0.63 -5.74 -5.58
N ARG A 198 -0.87 -4.43 -5.39
CA ARG A 198 0.24 -3.48 -5.26
C ARG A 198 1.11 -3.75 -4.04
N PHE A 199 0.55 -4.28 -2.97
CA PHE A 199 1.36 -4.72 -1.82
C PHE A 199 2.16 -5.99 -2.12
N ASP A 200 1.63 -6.93 -2.91
CA ASP A 200 2.39 -8.08 -3.38
C ASP A 200 3.54 -7.65 -4.30
N ASP A 201 3.34 -6.65 -5.18
CA ASP A 201 4.44 -6.02 -5.93
C ASP A 201 5.54 -5.50 -5.00
N VAL A 202 5.20 -4.85 -3.87
CA VAL A 202 6.18 -4.39 -2.87
C VAL A 202 6.93 -5.58 -2.26
N ALA A 203 6.21 -6.64 -1.88
CA ALA A 203 6.79 -7.86 -1.31
C ALA A 203 7.77 -8.53 -2.30
N ASN A 204 7.40 -8.60 -3.58
CA ASN A 204 8.24 -9.16 -4.64
C ASN A 204 9.54 -8.37 -4.83
N VAL A 205 9.48 -7.03 -4.81
CA VAL A 205 10.67 -6.18 -4.87
C VAL A 205 11.56 -6.38 -3.63
N MET A 206 10.98 -6.41 -2.42
CA MET A 206 11.74 -6.67 -1.19
C MET A 206 12.41 -8.04 -1.22
N HIS A 207 11.69 -9.07 -1.67
CA HIS A 207 12.23 -10.41 -1.81
C HIS A 207 13.40 -10.46 -2.82
N GLY A 208 13.30 -9.76 -3.95
CA GLY A 208 14.40 -9.60 -4.91
C GLY A 208 15.64 -8.99 -4.27
N ILE A 209 15.47 -7.93 -3.48
CA ILE A 209 16.58 -7.29 -2.72
C ILE A 209 17.23 -8.30 -1.76
N VAL A 210 16.45 -9.10 -1.05
CA VAL A 210 16.98 -10.15 -0.13
C VAL A 210 17.82 -11.16 -0.90
N ILE A 211 17.33 -11.68 -2.03
CA ILE A 211 18.06 -12.69 -2.84
C ILE A 211 19.41 -12.15 -3.33
N GLU A 212 19.52 -10.88 -3.67
CA GLU A 212 20.77 -10.29 -4.14
C GLU A 212 21.83 -10.09 -3.04
N HIS A 213 21.42 -10.18 -1.77
CA HIS A 213 22.31 -9.89 -0.62
C HIS A 213 22.62 -11.11 0.25
N VAL A 214 22.11 -12.30 -0.10
CA VAL A 214 22.32 -13.57 0.56
C VAL A 214 23.06 -14.54 -0.34
#